data_9aefba52c5c9390eeb03239a2494e2c6
#
_entry.id   9aefba52c5c9390eeb03239a2494e2c6
#
_cell.length_a   1.000
_cell.length_b   1.000
_cell.length_c   1.000
_cell.angle_alpha   90.00
_cell.angle_beta   90.00
_cell.angle_gamma   90.00
#
_symmetry.space_group_name_H-M   'P 1'
#
loop_
_entity.id
_entity.type
_entity.pdbx_description
1 polymer ?
#
loop_
_entity_poly.entity_id
_entity_poly.type
_entity_poly.pdbx_seq_one_letter_code
_entity_poly.pdbx_strand_id
1 'polypeptide(L)'
;MSIIRPFKGIRPRADLASAIAALPYDVYNSEEAREIVAAEPKSFLQIDRAETLLPKGTNPYCEAVYKTASETLNRMIDEGSFLQDKEPCYYLYALTMNGRTQTGLVGCASIDDYCNNVILKHENTLEAKEQDRIRHIDACSAQTGPIFLAYRADKKLGEIIKNVRLTPEVYDFTSDDGIRHEVWRIDKMSTIVDISKIFEAIPHLYIADGHHRACLLYTSDAADERS
;
A
#
# COMPACT_ATOMS: atom_id res chain seq x y z
N MET A 1 -12.03 13.95 14.09
CA MET A 1 -10.58 14.06 14.31
C MET A 1 -9.98 12.83 13.68
N SER A 2 -9.18 12.97 12.62
CA SER A 2 -8.61 11.83 11.90
C SER A 2 -7.16 11.62 12.33
N ILE A 3 -6.80 10.37 12.64
CA ILE A 3 -5.44 10.03 13.10
C ILE A 3 -4.71 9.32 11.98
N ILE A 4 -3.59 9.92 11.54
CA ILE A 4 -2.62 9.27 10.68
C ILE A 4 -1.24 9.27 11.33
N ARG A 5 -0.45 8.24 11.06
CA ARG A 5 0.90 8.07 11.63
C ARG A 5 1.93 7.81 10.53
N PRO A 6 3.16 8.32 10.71
CA PRO A 6 4.29 7.89 9.88
C PRO A 6 4.66 6.45 10.25
N PHE A 7 5.32 5.75 9.33
CA PHE A 7 5.71 4.34 9.52
C PHE A 7 7.08 4.05 8.90
N LYS A 8 7.67 2.93 9.29
CA LYS A 8 8.93 2.41 8.72
C LYS A 8 8.59 1.56 7.51
N GLY A 9 8.44 2.18 6.35
CA GLY A 9 8.04 1.49 5.13
C GLY A 9 9.08 0.47 4.66
N ILE A 10 8.61 -0.71 4.25
CA ILE A 10 9.38 -1.66 3.46
C ILE A 10 9.10 -1.31 2.01
N ARG A 11 10.14 -0.92 1.28
CA ARG A 11 9.99 -0.38 -0.07
C ARG A 11 11.08 -0.89 -1.01
N PRO A 12 10.83 -0.93 -2.32
CA PRO A 12 11.82 -1.35 -3.30
C PRO A 12 13.14 -0.56 -3.18
N ARG A 13 14.25 -1.20 -3.49
CA ARG A 13 15.49 -0.48 -3.83
C ARG A 13 15.25 0.36 -5.08
N ALA A 14 15.80 1.57 -5.14
CA ALA A 14 15.46 2.56 -6.18
C ALA A 14 15.67 2.06 -7.61
N ASP A 15 16.74 1.31 -7.85
CA ASP A 15 17.08 0.73 -9.15
C ASP A 15 16.19 -0.45 -9.56
N LEU A 16 15.36 -0.97 -8.64
CA LEU A 16 14.42 -2.08 -8.88
C LEU A 16 12.96 -1.62 -8.83
N ALA A 17 12.69 -0.34 -8.53
CA ALA A 17 11.33 0.12 -8.29
C ALA A 17 10.39 -0.13 -9.48
N SER A 18 10.81 0.14 -10.71
CA SER A 18 9.99 -0.10 -11.91
C SER A 18 9.75 -1.58 -12.18
N ALA A 19 10.74 -2.44 -11.95
CA ALA A 19 10.61 -3.89 -12.15
C ALA A 19 9.73 -4.56 -11.07
N ILE A 20 9.73 -3.99 -9.86
CA ILE A 20 8.91 -4.52 -8.75
C ILE A 20 7.48 -4.01 -8.82
N ALA A 21 7.28 -2.76 -9.27
CA ALA A 21 5.96 -2.14 -9.34
C ALA A 21 4.97 -2.99 -10.15
N ALA A 22 3.78 -3.18 -9.61
CA ALA A 22 2.71 -3.94 -10.25
C ALA A 22 1.37 -3.25 -10.04
N LEU A 23 0.43 -3.49 -10.96
CA LEU A 23 -0.96 -3.10 -10.74
C LEU A 23 -1.59 -3.93 -9.60
N PRO A 24 -2.70 -3.48 -9.00
CA PRO A 24 -3.40 -4.23 -7.96
C PRO A 24 -3.70 -5.66 -8.37
N TYR A 25 -3.66 -6.58 -7.40
CA TYR A 25 -3.78 -8.03 -7.60
C TYR A 25 -5.04 -8.48 -8.36
N ASP A 26 -6.10 -7.70 -8.29
CA ASP A 26 -7.43 -7.97 -8.87
C ASP A 26 -7.59 -7.46 -10.31
N VAL A 27 -6.59 -6.79 -10.86
CA VAL A 27 -6.56 -6.34 -12.26
C VAL A 27 -6.34 -7.51 -13.22
N TYR A 28 -5.60 -8.54 -12.79
CA TYR A 28 -5.20 -9.66 -13.63
C TYR A 28 -5.90 -10.98 -13.24
N ASN A 29 -6.24 -11.79 -14.21
CA ASN A 29 -6.55 -13.20 -13.96
C ASN A 29 -5.27 -13.99 -13.66
N SER A 30 -5.41 -15.26 -13.21
CA SER A 30 -4.25 -16.06 -12.80
C SER A 30 -3.30 -16.43 -13.95
N GLU A 31 -3.78 -16.51 -15.19
CA GLU A 31 -2.92 -16.81 -16.35
C GLU A 31 -2.11 -15.57 -16.73
N GLU A 32 -2.74 -14.41 -16.84
CA GLU A 32 -2.08 -13.12 -17.12
C GLU A 32 -1.02 -12.81 -16.04
N ALA A 33 -1.36 -13.02 -14.75
CA ALA A 33 -0.41 -12.83 -13.67
C ALA A 33 0.81 -13.75 -13.78
N ARG A 34 0.64 -15.01 -14.22
CA ARG A 34 1.75 -15.94 -14.48
C ARG A 34 2.65 -15.47 -15.61
N GLU A 35 2.07 -14.96 -16.69
CA GLU A 35 2.85 -14.43 -17.81
C GLU A 35 3.69 -13.23 -17.39
N ILE A 36 3.11 -12.31 -16.61
CA ILE A 36 3.83 -11.14 -16.09
C ILE A 36 4.96 -11.57 -15.15
N VAL A 37 4.71 -12.47 -14.20
CA VAL A 37 5.74 -12.95 -13.27
C VAL A 37 6.85 -13.73 -14.00
N ALA A 38 6.52 -14.44 -15.07
CA ALA A 38 7.51 -15.13 -15.90
C ALA A 38 8.38 -14.15 -16.69
N ALA A 39 7.81 -13.05 -17.18
CA ALA A 39 8.54 -12.01 -17.90
C ALA A 39 9.35 -11.11 -16.96
N GLU A 40 8.82 -10.77 -15.77
CA GLU A 40 9.49 -9.97 -14.75
C GLU A 40 9.51 -10.71 -13.39
N PRO A 41 10.55 -11.52 -13.15
CA PRO A 41 10.67 -12.33 -11.92
C PRO A 41 10.83 -11.53 -10.62
N LYS A 42 10.94 -10.20 -10.70
CA LYS A 42 10.94 -9.30 -9.53
C LYS A 42 9.60 -8.62 -9.29
N SER A 43 8.61 -8.81 -10.17
CA SER A 43 7.29 -8.20 -10.03
C SER A 43 6.65 -8.50 -8.67
N PHE A 44 6.05 -7.50 -8.05
CA PHE A 44 5.31 -7.65 -6.79
C PHE A 44 4.13 -8.61 -6.89
N LEU A 45 3.65 -8.89 -8.10
CA LEU A 45 2.60 -9.90 -8.34
C LEU A 45 2.98 -11.29 -7.83
N GLN A 46 4.27 -11.64 -7.74
CA GLN A 46 4.69 -12.92 -7.16
C GLN A 46 4.39 -13.03 -5.65
N ILE A 47 4.13 -11.90 -4.99
CA ILE A 47 3.71 -11.84 -3.58
C ILE A 47 2.19 -11.75 -3.50
N ASP A 48 1.56 -10.81 -4.19
CA ASP A 48 0.10 -10.60 -4.15
C ASP A 48 -0.70 -11.71 -4.85
N ARG A 49 -0.09 -12.40 -5.82
CA ARG A 49 -0.63 -13.50 -6.62
C ARG A 49 0.33 -14.71 -6.56
N ALA A 50 0.64 -15.15 -5.33
CA ALA A 50 1.67 -16.18 -5.09
C ALA A 50 1.34 -17.56 -5.70
N GLU A 51 0.08 -17.82 -6.07
CA GLU A 51 -0.28 -19.00 -6.87
C GLU A 51 0.41 -19.04 -8.24
N THR A 52 0.96 -17.92 -8.70
CA THR A 52 1.76 -17.86 -9.94
C THR A 52 3.04 -18.67 -9.86
N LEU A 53 3.59 -18.83 -8.65
CA LEU A 53 4.80 -19.62 -8.38
C LEU A 53 4.51 -21.11 -8.11
N LEU A 54 3.25 -21.49 -8.04
CA LEU A 54 2.79 -22.86 -7.75
C LEU A 54 2.28 -23.54 -9.04
N PRO A 55 2.09 -24.90 -9.05
CA PRO A 55 1.58 -25.59 -10.21
C PRO A 55 0.26 -25.01 -10.74
N LYS A 56 0.07 -25.05 -12.07
CA LYS A 56 -1.19 -24.61 -12.70
C LYS A 56 -2.38 -25.37 -12.09
N GLY A 57 -3.47 -24.64 -11.83
CA GLY A 57 -4.66 -25.21 -11.20
C GLY A 57 -4.63 -25.24 -9.68
N THR A 58 -3.56 -24.75 -9.03
CA THR A 58 -3.56 -24.56 -7.58
C THR A 58 -4.68 -23.60 -7.18
N ASN A 59 -5.45 -23.99 -6.17
CA ASN A 59 -6.48 -23.12 -5.59
C ASN A 59 -5.82 -21.86 -5.00
N PRO A 60 -6.13 -20.63 -5.47
CA PRO A 60 -5.51 -19.41 -5.01
C PRO A 60 -5.77 -19.09 -3.53
N TYR A 61 -6.73 -19.76 -2.91
CA TYR A 61 -7.12 -19.57 -1.50
C TYR A 61 -6.61 -20.67 -0.58
N CYS A 62 -5.69 -21.52 -1.03
CA CYS A 62 -5.11 -22.56 -0.16
C CYS A 62 -3.93 -22.02 0.64
N GLU A 63 -3.64 -22.66 1.78
CA GLU A 63 -2.58 -22.26 2.72
C GLU A 63 -1.19 -22.18 2.06
N ALA A 64 -0.92 -23.07 1.10
CA ALA A 64 0.34 -23.07 0.36
C ALA A 64 0.60 -21.74 -0.38
N VAL A 65 -0.46 -21.07 -0.87
CA VAL A 65 -0.35 -19.77 -1.55
C VAL A 65 0.09 -18.68 -0.57
N TYR A 66 -0.53 -18.59 0.59
CA TYR A 66 -0.18 -17.59 1.61
C TYR A 66 1.24 -17.82 2.16
N LYS A 67 1.61 -19.07 2.38
CA LYS A 67 2.96 -19.45 2.77
C LYS A 67 3.98 -19.02 1.69
N THR A 68 3.70 -19.28 0.43
CA THR A 68 4.56 -18.87 -0.70
C THR A 68 4.68 -17.36 -0.79
N ALA A 69 3.60 -16.60 -0.55
CA ALA A 69 3.63 -15.13 -0.51
C ALA A 69 4.60 -14.63 0.57
N SER A 70 4.48 -15.15 1.79
CA SER A 70 5.34 -14.82 2.93
C SER A 70 6.81 -15.16 2.65
N GLU A 71 7.09 -16.38 2.19
CA GLU A 71 8.45 -16.82 1.86
C GLU A 71 9.07 -15.95 0.75
N THR A 72 8.27 -15.57 -0.25
CA THR A 72 8.73 -14.70 -1.34
C THR A 72 9.04 -13.28 -0.87
N LEU A 73 8.17 -12.69 -0.04
CA LEU A 73 8.41 -11.37 0.54
C LEU A 73 9.69 -11.37 1.38
N ASN A 74 9.85 -12.33 2.29
CA ASN A 74 11.03 -12.45 3.14
C ASN A 74 12.31 -12.65 2.30
N ARG A 75 12.28 -13.51 1.30
CA ARG A 75 13.41 -13.72 0.38
C ARG A 75 13.78 -12.42 -0.33
N MET A 76 12.82 -11.65 -0.83
CA MET A 76 13.10 -10.38 -1.50
C MET A 76 13.66 -9.30 -0.55
N ILE A 77 13.29 -9.35 0.74
CA ILE A 77 13.89 -8.50 1.79
C ILE A 77 15.31 -8.94 2.05
N ASP A 78 15.57 -10.23 2.26
CA ASP A 78 16.88 -10.78 2.58
C ASP A 78 17.90 -10.58 1.44
N GLU A 79 17.44 -10.66 0.19
CA GLU A 79 18.23 -10.38 -1.02
C GLU A 79 18.50 -8.87 -1.21
N GLY A 80 17.88 -7.99 -0.40
CA GLY A 80 18.01 -6.54 -0.54
C GLY A 80 17.24 -5.94 -1.71
N SER A 81 16.25 -6.65 -2.28
CA SER A 81 15.33 -6.10 -3.27
C SER A 81 14.40 -5.07 -2.62
N PHE A 82 14.05 -5.28 -1.36
CA PHE A 82 13.35 -4.32 -0.51
C PHE A 82 14.27 -3.80 0.60
N LEU A 83 14.04 -2.55 0.99
CA LEU A 83 14.73 -1.87 2.08
C LEU A 83 13.69 -1.36 3.07
N GLN A 84 13.93 -1.57 4.37
CA GLN A 84 13.11 -0.96 5.41
C GLN A 84 13.71 0.39 5.83
N ASP A 85 12.88 1.42 5.88
CA ASP A 85 13.31 2.73 6.38
C ASP A 85 13.62 2.66 7.89
N LYS A 86 14.73 3.30 8.30
CA LYS A 86 15.23 3.25 9.68
C LYS A 86 14.31 4.00 10.65
N GLU A 87 13.77 5.13 10.20
CA GLU A 87 12.92 6.00 10.99
C GLU A 87 11.51 6.09 10.37
N PRO A 88 10.46 6.26 11.20
CA PRO A 88 9.12 6.48 10.69
C PRO A 88 9.03 7.74 9.83
N CYS A 89 8.43 7.63 8.65
CA CYS A 89 8.22 8.74 7.74
C CYS A 89 6.86 8.64 7.04
N TYR A 90 6.42 9.74 6.44
CA TYR A 90 5.37 9.72 5.43
C TYR A 90 6.00 9.66 4.05
N TYR A 91 5.17 9.29 3.05
CA TYR A 91 5.57 9.40 1.66
C TYR A 91 4.56 10.25 0.90
N LEU A 92 5.06 10.96 -0.08
CA LEU A 92 4.23 11.61 -1.08
C LEU A 92 4.32 10.77 -2.34
N TYR A 93 3.17 10.40 -2.92
CA TYR A 93 3.11 9.60 -4.13
C TYR A 93 2.30 10.34 -5.18
N ALA A 94 2.90 10.62 -6.32
CA ALA A 94 2.26 11.26 -7.45
C ALA A 94 2.19 10.33 -8.65
N LEU A 95 1.01 10.25 -9.24
CA LEU A 95 0.72 9.52 -10.47
C LEU A 95 0.34 10.51 -11.55
N THR A 96 1.05 10.47 -12.67
CA THR A 96 0.75 11.32 -13.83
C THR A 96 0.28 10.47 -14.98
N MET A 97 -0.96 10.67 -15.42
CA MET A 97 -1.59 10.00 -16.56
C MET A 97 -2.23 11.05 -17.47
N ASN A 98 -1.93 11.00 -18.78
CA ASN A 98 -2.49 11.91 -19.77
C ASN A 98 -2.32 13.41 -19.41
N GLY A 99 -1.17 13.77 -18.84
CA GLY A 99 -0.86 15.15 -18.41
C GLY A 99 -1.53 15.60 -17.12
N ARG A 100 -2.34 14.76 -16.47
CA ARG A 100 -2.96 15.03 -15.17
C ARG A 100 -2.22 14.29 -14.07
N THR A 101 -1.75 15.05 -13.08
CA THR A 101 -1.09 14.49 -11.89
C THR A 101 -2.05 14.43 -10.71
N GLN A 102 -2.18 13.26 -10.10
CA GLN A 102 -2.82 13.04 -8.82
C GLN A 102 -1.75 12.77 -7.77
N THR A 103 -1.83 13.46 -6.64
CA THR A 103 -0.84 13.34 -5.56
C THR A 103 -1.54 12.92 -4.27
N GLY A 104 -1.05 11.87 -3.64
CA GLY A 104 -1.52 11.34 -2.36
C GLY A 104 -0.42 11.34 -1.29
N LEU A 105 -0.82 11.48 -0.03
CA LEU A 105 0.03 11.25 1.13
C LEU A 105 -0.14 9.80 1.56
N VAL A 106 0.98 9.10 1.80
CA VAL A 106 1.01 7.71 2.28
C VAL A 106 1.40 7.70 3.75
N GLY A 107 0.57 7.06 4.57
CA GLY A 107 0.75 6.92 6.02
C GLY A 107 -0.18 5.84 6.57
N CYS A 108 -0.06 5.53 7.84
CA CYS A 108 -0.97 4.61 8.54
C CYS A 108 -2.17 5.37 9.09
N ALA A 109 -3.39 4.99 8.70
CA ALA A 109 -4.62 5.49 9.30
C ALA A 109 -5.00 4.65 10.53
N SER A 110 -5.65 5.27 11.52
CA SER A 110 -6.09 4.59 12.74
C SER A 110 -7.23 3.62 12.45
N ILE A 111 -7.13 2.41 13.00
CA ILE A 111 -8.19 1.40 12.97
C ILE A 111 -9.40 1.87 13.80
N ASP A 112 -9.17 2.54 14.92
CA ASP A 112 -10.24 3.13 15.72
C ASP A 112 -11.06 4.13 14.93
N ASP A 113 -10.42 4.91 14.04
CA ASP A 113 -11.13 5.86 13.17
C ASP A 113 -12.06 5.13 12.18
N TYR A 114 -11.69 3.93 11.73
CA TYR A 114 -12.55 3.09 10.93
C TYR A 114 -13.75 2.56 11.73
N CYS A 115 -13.52 2.07 12.95
CA CYS A 115 -14.55 1.55 13.85
C CYS A 115 -15.53 2.64 14.31
N ASN A 116 -15.01 3.84 14.56
CA ASN A 116 -15.78 4.97 15.08
C ASN A 116 -16.41 5.85 13.98
N ASN A 117 -16.41 5.39 12.71
CA ASN A 117 -16.95 6.12 11.57
C ASN A 117 -16.33 7.52 11.35
N VAL A 118 -15.08 7.70 11.71
CA VAL A 118 -14.24 8.83 11.26
C VAL A 118 -13.78 8.57 9.83
N ILE A 119 -13.46 7.31 9.50
CA ILE A 119 -13.27 6.82 8.13
C ILE A 119 -14.61 6.29 7.64
N LEU A 120 -15.21 7.00 6.68
CA LEU A 120 -16.54 6.71 6.16
C LEU A 120 -16.50 5.74 4.98
N LYS A 121 -17.39 4.76 5.03
CA LYS A 121 -17.60 3.73 4.00
C LYS A 121 -18.80 4.09 3.15
N HIS A 122 -18.83 3.66 1.88
CA HIS A 122 -19.99 3.78 1.01
C HIS A 122 -20.41 2.45 0.36
N GLU A 123 -19.66 1.37 0.62
CA GLU A 123 -19.95 0.01 0.14
C GLU A 123 -19.86 -1.01 1.27
N ASN A 124 -20.63 -2.08 1.13
CA ASN A 124 -20.46 -3.29 1.94
C ASN A 124 -19.44 -4.21 1.28
N THR A 125 -18.63 -4.84 2.08
CA THR A 125 -17.58 -5.74 1.62
C THR A 125 -18.08 -7.18 1.49
N LEU A 126 -17.44 -7.96 0.61
CA LEU A 126 -17.72 -9.38 0.43
C LEU A 126 -16.84 -10.19 1.36
N GLU A 127 -17.44 -10.93 2.28
CA GLU A 127 -16.75 -11.73 3.31
C GLU A 127 -15.64 -12.64 2.74
N ALA A 128 -15.89 -13.30 1.60
CA ALA A 128 -14.89 -14.17 0.98
C ALA A 128 -13.61 -13.44 0.54
N LYS A 129 -13.74 -12.19 0.03
CA LYS A 129 -12.59 -11.36 -0.33
C LYS A 129 -11.85 -10.82 0.90
N GLU A 130 -12.60 -10.52 1.95
CA GLU A 130 -12.02 -10.12 3.23
C GLU A 130 -11.16 -11.24 3.79
N GLN A 131 -11.71 -12.44 3.95
CA GLN A 131 -11.00 -13.59 4.49
C GLN A 131 -9.71 -13.93 3.71
N ASP A 132 -9.73 -13.81 2.39
CA ASP A 132 -8.54 -13.97 1.56
C ASP A 132 -7.45 -12.98 1.95
N ARG A 133 -7.78 -11.70 2.01
CA ARG A 133 -6.80 -10.66 2.33
C ARG A 133 -6.32 -10.72 3.78
N ILE A 134 -7.19 -11.05 4.74
CA ILE A 134 -6.79 -11.29 6.14
C ILE A 134 -5.68 -12.33 6.18
N ARG A 135 -5.91 -13.51 5.60
CA ARG A 135 -4.91 -14.59 5.59
C ARG A 135 -3.61 -14.19 4.91
N HIS A 136 -3.69 -13.39 3.85
CA HIS A 136 -2.51 -12.91 3.15
C HIS A 136 -1.68 -11.97 4.03
N ILE A 137 -2.34 -10.99 4.70
CA ILE A 137 -1.69 -10.04 5.60
C ILE A 137 -1.10 -10.77 6.81
N ASP A 138 -1.83 -11.67 7.44
CA ASP A 138 -1.36 -12.46 8.57
C ASP A 138 -0.12 -13.29 8.19
N ALA A 139 -0.16 -13.98 7.06
CA ALA A 139 0.97 -14.77 6.58
C ALA A 139 2.20 -13.93 6.27
N CYS A 140 2.03 -12.77 5.63
CA CYS A 140 3.12 -11.86 5.28
C CYS A 140 3.59 -10.99 6.45
N SER A 141 2.80 -10.88 7.54
CA SER A 141 2.96 -9.90 8.61
C SER A 141 3.17 -8.48 8.06
N ALA A 142 2.51 -8.16 6.96
CA ALA A 142 2.66 -6.89 6.24
C ALA A 142 1.41 -6.53 5.45
N GLN A 143 1.08 -5.24 5.44
CA GLN A 143 0.06 -4.69 4.55
C GLN A 143 0.66 -4.45 3.16
N THR A 144 0.31 -5.29 2.19
CA THR A 144 0.85 -5.27 0.83
C THR A 144 0.09 -4.35 -0.12
N GLY A 145 -1.18 -4.04 0.17
CA GLY A 145 -2.04 -3.24 -0.68
C GLY A 145 -2.55 -1.96 0.02
N PRO A 146 -2.17 -0.76 -0.43
CA PRO A 146 -2.65 0.47 0.18
C PRO A 146 -4.16 0.67 -0.05
N ILE A 147 -4.79 1.42 0.86
CA ILE A 147 -6.18 1.89 0.77
C ILE A 147 -6.14 3.32 0.24
N PHE A 148 -7.06 3.68 -0.62
CA PHE A 148 -7.19 5.05 -1.08
C PHE A 148 -8.28 5.78 -0.28
N LEU A 149 -7.83 6.77 0.51
CA LEU A 149 -8.69 7.63 1.31
C LEU A 149 -8.73 9.03 0.70
N ALA A 150 -9.93 9.57 0.52
CA ALA A 150 -10.14 10.96 0.15
C ALA A 150 -10.45 11.81 1.40
N TYR A 151 -10.07 13.07 1.36
CA TYR A 151 -10.36 14.06 2.41
C TYR A 151 -10.62 15.44 1.79
N ARG A 152 -11.24 16.34 2.55
CA ARG A 152 -11.43 17.72 2.12
C ARG A 152 -10.10 18.45 2.12
N ALA A 153 -9.76 19.10 1.00
CA ALA A 153 -8.50 19.79 0.81
C ALA A 153 -8.20 20.80 1.94
N ASP A 154 -6.97 20.75 2.44
CA ASP A 154 -6.42 21.71 3.39
C ASP A 154 -5.31 22.54 2.73
N LYS A 155 -5.33 23.87 2.93
CA LYS A 155 -4.36 24.78 2.29
C LYS A 155 -2.94 24.58 2.81
N LYS A 156 -2.77 24.36 4.12
CA LYS A 156 -1.45 24.16 4.74
C LYS A 156 -0.82 22.86 4.27
N LEU A 157 -1.62 21.80 4.21
CA LEU A 157 -1.16 20.52 3.64
C LEU A 157 -0.77 20.67 2.17
N GLY A 158 -1.53 21.45 1.39
CA GLY A 158 -1.19 21.76 0.01
C GLY A 158 0.15 22.50 -0.15
N GLU A 159 0.49 23.39 0.78
CA GLU A 159 1.80 24.07 0.81
C GLU A 159 2.93 23.11 1.17
N ILE A 160 2.71 22.22 2.15
CA ILE A 160 3.68 21.17 2.50
C ILE A 160 3.95 20.28 1.30
N ILE A 161 2.91 19.80 0.62
CA ILE A 161 3.01 18.95 -0.58
C ILE A 161 3.83 19.65 -1.68
N LYS A 162 3.57 20.93 -1.95
CA LYS A 162 4.35 21.72 -2.91
C LYS A 162 5.83 21.77 -2.55
N ASN A 163 6.15 22.03 -1.28
CA ASN A 163 7.52 22.12 -0.80
C ASN A 163 8.24 20.76 -0.86
N VAL A 164 7.57 19.68 -0.53
CA VAL A 164 8.13 18.31 -0.62
C VAL A 164 8.47 17.98 -2.06
N ARG A 165 7.63 18.34 -3.02
CA ARG A 165 7.89 18.08 -4.45
C ARG A 165 9.06 18.87 -5.04
N LEU A 166 9.61 19.85 -4.31
CA LEU A 166 10.84 20.55 -4.68
C LEU A 166 12.11 19.83 -4.19
N THR A 167 11.98 18.79 -3.41
CA THR A 167 13.10 17.96 -2.95
C THR A 167 13.33 16.80 -3.94
N PRO A 168 14.51 16.14 -3.92
CA PRO A 168 14.74 14.95 -4.74
C PRO A 168 13.75 13.83 -4.41
N GLU A 169 13.19 13.22 -5.44
CA GLU A 169 12.36 12.03 -5.35
C GLU A 169 13.19 10.78 -5.02
N VAL A 170 12.54 9.83 -4.35
CA VAL A 170 13.10 8.49 -4.07
C VAL A 170 12.92 7.59 -5.28
N TYR A 171 11.81 7.78 -5.99
CA TYR A 171 11.47 7.09 -7.24
C TYR A 171 10.93 8.07 -8.27
N ASP A 172 11.34 7.90 -9.51
CA ASP A 172 10.76 8.52 -10.70
C ASP A 172 10.92 7.53 -11.86
N PHE A 173 9.82 6.93 -12.30
CA PHE A 173 9.79 6.02 -13.43
C PHE A 173 8.42 6.04 -14.11
N THR A 174 8.39 5.57 -15.36
CA THR A 174 7.15 5.39 -16.12
C THR A 174 6.93 3.90 -16.34
N SER A 175 5.75 3.40 -15.96
CA SER A 175 5.32 2.03 -16.21
C SER A 175 4.89 1.81 -17.66
N ASP A 176 4.76 0.56 -18.09
CA ASP A 176 4.43 0.18 -19.47
C ASP A 176 3.08 0.72 -19.94
N ASP A 177 2.15 0.99 -19.02
CA ASP A 177 0.87 1.64 -19.30
C ASP A 177 0.96 3.17 -19.51
N GLY A 178 2.18 3.73 -19.47
CA GLY A 178 2.45 5.14 -19.68
C GLY A 178 2.19 6.03 -18.46
N ILE A 179 1.92 5.47 -17.31
CA ILE A 179 1.75 6.21 -16.04
C ILE A 179 3.12 6.50 -15.44
N ARG A 180 3.40 7.78 -15.16
CA ARG A 180 4.60 8.18 -14.43
C ARG A 180 4.34 8.14 -12.93
N HIS A 181 5.26 7.51 -12.21
CA HIS A 181 5.24 7.32 -10.77
C HIS A 181 6.37 8.13 -10.15
N GLU A 182 6.04 9.04 -9.25
CA GLU A 182 7.01 9.85 -8.51
C GLU A 182 6.74 9.67 -7.02
N VAL A 183 7.79 9.41 -6.21
CA VAL A 183 7.66 9.22 -4.76
C VAL A 183 8.71 10.04 -4.03
N TRP A 184 8.28 10.75 -2.99
CA TRP A 184 9.16 11.48 -2.06
C TRP A 184 9.00 10.92 -0.66
N ARG A 185 10.09 10.90 0.10
CA ARG A 185 10.08 10.55 1.51
C ARG A 185 10.03 11.81 2.36
N ILE A 186 9.13 11.84 3.34
CA ILE A 186 8.97 12.94 4.30
C ILE A 186 9.45 12.47 5.66
N ASP A 187 10.70 12.72 5.99
CA ASP A 187 11.38 12.29 7.22
C ASP A 187 11.75 13.44 8.16
N LYS A 188 11.58 14.69 7.73
CA LYS A 188 11.81 15.85 8.60
C LYS A 188 10.76 15.89 9.72
N MET A 189 11.19 15.76 10.97
CA MET A 189 10.31 15.67 12.14
C MET A 189 9.31 16.82 12.24
N SER A 190 9.71 18.07 11.96
CA SER A 190 8.79 19.22 11.98
C SER A 190 7.65 19.05 10.97
N THR A 191 7.96 18.59 9.75
CA THR A 191 6.97 18.34 8.71
C THR A 191 6.03 17.18 9.07
N ILE A 192 6.57 16.12 9.67
CA ILE A 192 5.78 14.98 10.17
C ILE A 192 4.77 15.45 11.22
N VAL A 193 5.22 16.25 12.19
CA VAL A 193 4.35 16.81 13.24
C VAL A 193 3.27 17.70 12.65
N ASP A 194 3.62 18.55 11.70
CA ASP A 194 2.67 19.46 11.06
C ASP A 194 1.59 18.69 10.27
N ILE A 195 1.98 17.65 9.51
CA ILE A 195 1.06 16.78 8.78
C ILE A 195 0.09 16.09 9.77
N SER A 196 0.62 15.47 10.84
CA SER A 196 -0.22 14.79 11.83
C SER A 196 -1.25 15.74 12.46
N LYS A 197 -0.82 16.95 12.86
CA LYS A 197 -1.72 18.00 13.42
C LYS A 197 -2.79 18.48 12.42
N ILE A 198 -2.45 18.58 11.15
CA ILE A 198 -3.43 18.96 10.11
C ILE A 198 -4.51 17.88 10.00
N PHE A 199 -4.12 16.60 10.00
CA PHE A 199 -5.10 15.52 9.93
C PHE A 199 -5.97 15.42 11.18
N GLU A 200 -5.43 15.70 12.36
CA GLU A 200 -6.22 15.79 13.60
C GLU A 200 -7.36 16.82 13.49
N ALA A 201 -7.20 17.87 12.68
CA ALA A 201 -8.25 18.85 12.42
C ALA A 201 -9.25 18.43 11.32
N ILE A 202 -8.96 17.39 10.56
CA ILE A 202 -9.86 16.85 9.53
C ILE A 202 -10.90 15.94 10.21
N PRO A 203 -12.21 16.24 10.11
CA PRO A 203 -13.23 15.48 10.83
C PRO A 203 -13.48 14.09 10.27
N HIS A 204 -13.37 13.91 8.96
CA HIS A 204 -13.67 12.64 8.27
C HIS A 204 -12.73 12.38 7.10
N LEU A 205 -12.40 11.10 6.93
CA LEU A 205 -11.81 10.52 5.73
C LEU A 205 -12.86 9.66 5.02
N TYR A 206 -12.73 9.48 3.72
CA TYR A 206 -13.71 8.76 2.90
C TYR A 206 -12.96 7.68 2.12
N ILE A 207 -13.37 6.41 2.23
CA ILE A 207 -12.77 5.35 1.41
C ILE A 207 -13.18 5.60 -0.04
N ALA A 208 -12.20 5.87 -0.90
CA ALA A 208 -12.42 6.05 -2.34
C ALA A 208 -12.17 4.75 -3.10
N ASP A 209 -11.23 3.91 -2.61
CA ASP A 209 -10.94 2.57 -3.14
C ASP A 209 -10.34 1.68 -2.07
N GLY A 210 -10.52 0.35 -2.21
CA GLY A 210 -9.95 -0.64 -1.31
C GLY A 210 -10.80 -0.95 -0.08
N HIS A 211 -12.14 -0.91 -0.17
CA HIS A 211 -13.04 -1.26 0.93
C HIS A 211 -12.72 -2.63 1.55
N HIS A 212 -12.47 -3.66 0.71
CA HIS A 212 -12.07 -4.98 1.18
C HIS A 212 -10.72 -4.99 1.91
N ARG A 213 -9.84 -4.01 1.64
CA ARG A 213 -8.56 -3.85 2.33
C ARG A 213 -8.68 -3.05 3.63
N ALA A 214 -9.71 -2.20 3.75
CA ALA A 214 -9.93 -1.37 4.93
C ALA A 214 -10.48 -2.15 6.13
N CYS A 215 -11.39 -3.12 5.91
CA CYS A 215 -11.95 -3.94 6.98
C CYS A 215 -10.98 -4.98 7.55
N LEU A 216 -9.88 -5.28 6.83
CA LEU A 216 -8.88 -6.28 7.25
C LEU A 216 -8.12 -5.88 8.52
N LEU A 217 -7.85 -4.61 8.70
CA LEU A 217 -7.07 -4.10 9.83
C LEU A 217 -7.78 -4.34 11.17
N TYR A 218 -9.12 -4.31 11.18
CA TYR A 218 -9.91 -4.56 12.38
C TYR A 218 -9.91 -6.03 12.82
N THR A 219 -9.85 -6.95 11.86
CA THR A 219 -9.95 -8.40 12.17
C THR A 219 -8.62 -9.02 12.56
N SER A 220 -7.48 -8.55 12.05
CA SER A 220 -6.15 -9.01 12.45
C SER A 220 -5.78 -8.53 13.85
N ASP A 221 -6.01 -7.25 14.20
CA ASP A 221 -5.75 -6.73 15.56
C ASP A 221 -6.65 -7.36 16.62
N ALA A 222 -7.91 -7.66 16.28
CA ALA A 222 -8.82 -8.36 17.20
C ALA A 222 -8.41 -9.82 17.50
N ALA A 223 -7.53 -10.40 16.68
CA ALA A 223 -6.95 -11.72 16.93
C ALA A 223 -5.75 -11.65 17.91
N ASP A 224 -4.96 -10.59 17.86
CA ASP A 224 -3.80 -10.37 18.74
C ASP A 224 -4.23 -10.04 20.19
N GLU A 225 -5.35 -9.37 20.40
CA GLU A 225 -5.90 -9.11 21.75
C GLU A 225 -6.51 -10.34 22.44
N ARG A 226 -6.64 -11.49 21.75
CA ARG A 226 -7.21 -12.74 22.28
C ARG A 226 -6.18 -13.83 22.58
N SER A 227 -4.90 -13.54 22.45
CA SER A 227 -3.82 -14.49 22.75
C SER A 227 -3.04 -14.17 24.03
#